data_f9aea7aee6503948a895385e7f979a03
#
_entry.id   f9aea7aee6503948a895385e7f979a03
#
_cell.length_a   1.000
_cell.length_b   1.000
_cell.length_c   1.000
_cell.angle_alpha   90.00
_cell.angle_beta   90.00
_cell.angle_gamma   90.00
#
_symmetry.space_group_name_H-M   'P 1'
#
loop_
_entity.id
_entity.type
_entity.pdbx_description
1 polymer ?
#
loop_
_entity_poly.entity_id
_entity_poly.type
_entity_poly.pdbx_seq_one_letter_code
_entity_poly.pdbx_strand_id
1 'polypeptide(L)'
;MTRYTKRNGLSRRTLLKTGIATAATALAAPMVWAQSNIVLRQAGTGVSAFNEIAAKAFDDLGITLEMTALDSDAVTQRVATQPNSFDIADIEYWICKKVWPTGNLQAMDTSRIANYDKIAGTFLSGKLTPESNIAQGTAPHTVGFTSGANGTDFVQEQSGWMTLIPTIYNADTLGIRPDLIGRPITNWSELLNPEFKGKASILDISSIGIMDMAMVVESMGEYTYPDKGNMTREEIDLTLAIFTEAKKNGQFRAFWKSFDESVNLMASGEVVIQSMWSPAIAAVRSQGIPCVYQPLEEGYRSWGGGMGLAAGLDGAKLDAAYEYINWYLSGWAGGFLMRQGYYSAVPETSKDFMSDDEWGFWFEGKASQGDIVSPQGTIMEGAGAVRDGGSFYDRMGAVACWNSVMDENQYMVRKWNEFVAA
;
A
#
# COMPACT_ATOMS: atom_id res chain seq x y z
N MET A 1 -31.93 -44.00 -55.23
CA MET A 1 -32.50 -42.72 -55.71
C MET A 1 -32.67 -41.81 -54.48
N THR A 2 -31.71 -40.97 -54.16
CA THR A 2 -31.73 -40.09 -52.97
C THR A 2 -31.82 -38.66 -53.48
N ARG A 3 -32.89 -37.95 -53.10
CA ARG A 3 -33.14 -36.55 -53.50
C ARG A 3 -32.39 -35.58 -52.59
N TYR A 4 -31.56 -34.76 -53.19
CA TYR A 4 -30.92 -33.56 -52.53
C TYR A 4 -31.93 -32.42 -52.45
N THR A 5 -32.15 -31.87 -51.23
CA THR A 5 -32.92 -30.65 -51.05
C THR A 5 -31.91 -29.45 -50.90
N LYS A 6 -32.05 -28.47 -51.81
CA LYS A 6 -31.33 -27.19 -51.81
C LYS A 6 -31.74 -26.33 -50.59
N ARG A 7 -30.77 -25.91 -49.78
CA ARG A 7 -30.95 -24.83 -48.79
C ARG A 7 -30.80 -23.48 -49.49
N ASN A 8 -31.83 -22.65 -49.45
CA ASN A 8 -31.82 -21.27 -49.91
C ASN A 8 -31.09 -20.40 -48.88
N GLY A 9 -29.95 -19.82 -49.28
CA GLY A 9 -29.23 -18.81 -48.50
C GLY A 9 -29.92 -17.45 -48.64
N LEU A 10 -30.20 -16.80 -47.52
CA LEU A 10 -30.70 -15.43 -47.48
C LEU A 10 -29.60 -14.44 -47.91
N SER A 11 -29.91 -13.61 -48.93
CA SER A 11 -29.02 -12.60 -49.49
C SER A 11 -28.85 -11.39 -48.57
N ARG A 12 -27.62 -10.86 -48.48
CA ARG A 12 -27.23 -9.67 -47.69
C ARG A 12 -28.03 -8.38 -48.02
N ARG A 13 -28.88 -8.38 -49.04
CA ARG A 13 -29.67 -7.20 -49.45
C ARG A 13 -31.05 -7.08 -48.77
N THR A 14 -31.51 -8.07 -48.02
CA THR A 14 -32.86 -8.08 -47.41
C THR A 14 -32.88 -7.54 -45.97
N LEU A 15 -31.70 -7.25 -45.37
CA LEU A 15 -31.57 -6.82 -43.97
C LEU A 15 -31.57 -5.28 -43.77
N LEU A 16 -31.79 -4.49 -44.84
CA LEU A 16 -31.65 -3.03 -44.81
C LEU A 16 -32.97 -2.26 -44.92
N LYS A 17 -34.13 -2.88 -44.71
CA LYS A 17 -35.43 -2.19 -44.82
C LYS A 17 -36.41 -2.45 -43.69
N THR A 18 -35.97 -2.42 -42.43
CA THR A 18 -36.89 -2.22 -41.30
C THR A 18 -36.17 -1.32 -40.29
N GLY A 19 -36.42 -0.03 -40.40
CA GLY A 19 -36.02 0.94 -39.39
C GLY A 19 -36.88 0.82 -38.15
N ILE A 20 -36.27 0.53 -37.02
CA ILE A 20 -36.83 0.81 -35.71
C ILE A 20 -35.72 1.59 -34.97
N ALA A 21 -36.00 2.86 -34.72
CA ALA A 21 -35.15 3.71 -33.87
C ALA A 21 -35.29 3.23 -32.42
N THR A 22 -34.29 2.52 -31.93
CA THR A 22 -34.07 2.29 -30.51
C THR A 22 -32.86 3.12 -30.13
N ALA A 23 -33.02 4.00 -29.11
CA ALA A 23 -31.95 4.77 -28.51
C ALA A 23 -30.88 3.82 -28.02
N ALA A 24 -29.73 3.80 -28.72
CA ALA A 24 -28.55 3.11 -28.28
C ALA A 24 -27.92 3.92 -27.15
N THR A 25 -28.08 3.45 -25.91
CA THR A 25 -27.08 3.71 -24.88
C THR A 25 -25.78 3.09 -25.41
N ALA A 26 -24.84 3.96 -25.74
CA ALA A 26 -23.48 3.54 -26.10
C ALA A 26 -22.83 2.93 -24.85
N LEU A 27 -23.01 1.65 -24.66
CA LEU A 27 -22.04 0.86 -23.90
C LEU A 27 -20.75 0.95 -24.71
N ALA A 28 -19.76 1.66 -24.20
CA ALA A 28 -18.41 1.64 -24.74
C ALA A 28 -17.97 0.16 -24.76
N ALA A 29 -17.98 -0.44 -25.93
CA ALA A 29 -17.35 -1.74 -26.12
C ALA A 29 -15.87 -1.57 -25.76
N PRO A 30 -15.25 -2.49 -25.00
CA PRO A 30 -13.82 -2.43 -24.78
C PRO A 30 -13.17 -2.38 -26.17
N MET A 31 -12.32 -1.38 -26.37
CA MET A 31 -11.50 -1.26 -27.59
C MET A 31 -10.55 -2.45 -27.57
N VAL A 32 -10.90 -3.49 -28.34
CA VAL A 32 -9.98 -4.61 -28.59
C VAL A 32 -8.82 -4.03 -29.44
N TRP A 33 -7.75 -3.68 -28.77
CA TRP A 33 -6.50 -3.34 -29.43
C TRP A 33 -6.05 -4.56 -30.22
N ALA A 34 -6.05 -4.46 -31.54
CA ALA A 34 -5.48 -5.49 -32.40
C ALA A 34 -3.98 -5.62 -32.02
N GLN A 35 -3.65 -6.70 -31.28
CA GLN A 35 -2.32 -7.23 -30.99
C GLN A 35 -1.14 -6.24 -31.22
N SER A 36 -1.12 -5.11 -30.54
CA SER A 36 0.11 -4.37 -30.36
C SER A 36 0.76 -4.95 -29.09
N ASN A 37 1.95 -5.55 -29.23
CA ASN A 37 2.74 -6.02 -28.10
C ASN A 37 3.21 -4.78 -27.29
N ILE A 38 2.28 -4.12 -26.59
CA ILE A 38 2.64 -2.99 -25.75
C ILE A 38 3.29 -3.57 -24.48
N VAL A 39 4.51 -3.11 -24.26
CA VAL A 39 5.27 -3.42 -23.04
C VAL A 39 5.32 -2.17 -22.18
N LEU A 40 4.85 -2.27 -20.94
CA LEU A 40 4.98 -1.25 -19.90
C LEU A 40 5.95 -1.72 -18.82
N ARG A 41 6.94 -0.89 -18.53
CA ARG A 41 7.96 -1.16 -17.51
C ARG A 41 7.47 -0.54 -16.20
N GLN A 42 7.15 -1.38 -15.21
CA GLN A 42 6.72 -0.94 -13.89
C GLN A 42 7.86 -1.12 -12.89
N ALA A 43 8.30 -0.01 -12.28
CA ALA A 43 9.22 -0.02 -11.14
C ALA A 43 8.41 0.25 -9.86
N GLY A 44 8.49 -0.64 -8.90
CA GLY A 44 7.72 -0.54 -7.65
C GLY A 44 8.36 -1.32 -6.51
N THR A 45 7.71 -1.29 -5.34
CA THR A 45 8.14 -2.09 -4.20
C THR A 45 7.62 -3.52 -4.30
N GLY A 46 8.20 -4.43 -3.50
CA GLY A 46 7.78 -5.83 -3.46
C GLY A 46 6.34 -6.06 -2.96
N VAL A 47 5.67 -5.01 -2.45
CA VAL A 47 4.26 -5.10 -1.99
C VAL A 47 3.24 -5.00 -3.13
N SER A 48 3.64 -4.59 -4.32
CA SER A 48 2.75 -4.43 -5.48
C SER A 48 3.30 -5.03 -6.78
N ALA A 49 4.60 -5.30 -6.86
CA ALA A 49 5.25 -5.85 -8.05
C ALA A 49 5.17 -7.40 -8.07
N PHE A 50 3.97 -7.94 -8.27
CA PHE A 50 3.72 -9.39 -8.31
C PHE A 50 3.62 -9.91 -9.75
N ASN A 51 4.30 -11.03 -10.03
CA ASN A 51 4.21 -11.71 -11.32
C ASN A 51 2.79 -12.16 -11.66
N GLU A 52 1.98 -12.51 -10.65
CA GLU A 52 0.58 -12.90 -10.81
C GLU A 52 -0.28 -11.73 -11.33
N ILE A 53 0.01 -10.50 -10.89
CA ILE A 53 -0.65 -9.29 -11.42
C ILE A 53 -0.25 -9.08 -12.88
N ALA A 54 1.05 -9.23 -13.22
CA ALA A 54 1.52 -9.10 -14.59
C ALA A 54 0.90 -10.16 -15.52
N ALA A 55 0.83 -11.41 -15.08
CA ALA A 55 0.23 -12.51 -15.85
C ALA A 55 -1.27 -12.27 -16.08
N LYS A 56 -2.00 -11.87 -15.04
CA LYS A 56 -3.44 -11.61 -15.15
C LYS A 56 -3.77 -10.39 -16.01
N ALA A 57 -2.96 -9.32 -15.91
CA ALA A 57 -3.11 -8.16 -16.78
C ALA A 57 -2.84 -8.51 -18.25
N PHE A 58 -1.86 -9.38 -18.53
CA PHE A 58 -1.62 -9.88 -19.88
C PHE A 58 -2.80 -10.69 -20.40
N ASP A 59 -3.36 -11.59 -19.59
CA ASP A 59 -4.50 -12.43 -19.98
C ASP A 59 -5.76 -11.60 -20.28
N ASP A 60 -6.00 -10.54 -19.49
CA ASP A 60 -7.20 -9.73 -19.61
C ASP A 60 -7.09 -8.59 -20.65
N LEU A 61 -5.91 -7.99 -20.80
CA LEU A 61 -5.69 -6.78 -21.60
C LEU A 61 -4.77 -6.98 -22.80
N GLY A 62 -3.94 -8.04 -22.81
CA GLY A 62 -2.88 -8.22 -23.79
C GLY A 62 -1.68 -7.27 -23.59
N ILE A 63 -1.59 -6.59 -22.43
CA ILE A 63 -0.50 -5.69 -22.08
C ILE A 63 0.58 -6.49 -21.33
N THR A 64 1.81 -6.44 -21.82
CA THR A 64 2.95 -7.04 -21.12
C THR A 64 3.49 -6.06 -20.07
N LEU A 65 3.59 -6.50 -18.82
CA LEU A 65 4.21 -5.75 -17.73
C LEU A 65 5.59 -6.32 -17.43
N GLU A 66 6.62 -5.50 -17.58
CA GLU A 66 7.97 -5.78 -17.06
C GLU A 66 8.10 -5.17 -15.68
N MET A 67 7.86 -5.98 -14.64
CA MET A 67 7.90 -5.53 -13.26
C MET A 67 9.32 -5.63 -12.68
N THR A 68 9.76 -4.56 -12.00
CA THR A 68 11.00 -4.53 -11.23
C THR A 68 10.67 -4.21 -9.79
N ALA A 69 10.81 -5.20 -8.90
CA ALA A 69 10.66 -5.03 -7.46
C ALA A 69 11.96 -4.44 -6.87
N LEU A 70 11.83 -3.37 -6.10
CA LEU A 70 12.93 -2.64 -5.46
C LEU A 70 12.54 -2.36 -3.99
N ASP A 71 13.51 -1.97 -3.16
CA ASP A 71 13.20 -1.32 -1.89
C ASP A 71 12.78 0.14 -2.09
N SER A 72 12.21 0.76 -1.05
CA SER A 72 11.68 2.13 -1.14
C SER A 72 12.74 3.18 -1.49
N ASP A 73 13.98 3.02 -1.05
CA ASP A 73 15.08 3.95 -1.39
C ASP A 73 15.54 3.74 -2.83
N ALA A 74 15.67 2.50 -3.29
CA ALA A 74 16.07 2.18 -4.65
C ALA A 74 15.03 2.62 -5.68
N VAL A 75 13.72 2.43 -5.42
CA VAL A 75 12.67 2.94 -6.31
C VAL A 75 12.63 4.45 -6.32
N THR A 76 12.81 5.10 -5.16
CA THR A 76 12.91 6.57 -5.07
C THR A 76 14.06 7.09 -5.92
N GLN A 77 15.26 6.50 -5.77
CA GLN A 77 16.42 6.89 -6.55
C GLN A 77 16.20 6.67 -8.06
N ARG A 78 15.62 5.53 -8.45
CA ARG A 78 15.32 5.23 -9.85
C ARG A 78 14.39 6.25 -10.48
N VAL A 79 13.29 6.57 -9.81
CA VAL A 79 12.31 7.56 -10.29
C VAL A 79 12.94 8.96 -10.36
N ALA A 80 13.73 9.34 -9.36
CA ALA A 80 14.35 10.66 -9.30
C ALA A 80 15.47 10.87 -10.34
N THR A 81 16.21 9.82 -10.75
CA THR A 81 17.45 9.96 -11.53
C THR A 81 17.45 9.25 -12.87
N GLN A 82 16.48 8.37 -13.14
CA GLN A 82 16.45 7.50 -14.33
C GLN A 82 15.08 7.53 -15.04
N PRO A 83 14.58 8.70 -15.49
CA PRO A 83 13.22 8.86 -16.01
C PRO A 83 12.88 7.97 -17.22
N ASN A 84 13.89 7.51 -17.96
CA ASN A 84 13.72 6.66 -19.13
C ASN A 84 13.76 5.15 -18.81
N SER A 85 13.89 4.77 -17.52
CA SER A 85 14.02 3.37 -17.11
C SER A 85 12.71 2.71 -16.69
N PHE A 86 11.60 3.47 -16.66
CA PHE A 86 10.26 3.02 -16.30
C PHE A 86 9.21 3.76 -17.13
N ASP A 87 8.02 3.18 -17.22
CA ASP A 87 6.81 3.79 -17.77
C ASP A 87 5.81 4.07 -16.63
N ILE A 88 5.76 3.19 -15.61
CA ILE A 88 4.95 3.30 -14.41
C ILE A 88 5.86 3.23 -13.17
N ALA A 89 5.72 4.20 -12.27
CA ALA A 89 6.31 4.20 -10.94
C ALA A 89 5.23 3.84 -9.90
N ASP A 90 5.31 2.64 -9.32
CA ASP A 90 4.41 2.21 -8.25
C ASP A 90 5.10 2.46 -6.91
N ILE A 91 4.78 3.59 -6.30
CA ILE A 91 5.51 4.15 -5.16
C ILE A 91 4.57 4.56 -4.03
N GLU A 92 5.13 4.68 -2.82
CA GLU A 92 4.40 5.19 -1.68
C GLU A 92 4.24 6.73 -1.76
N TYR A 93 3.10 7.25 -1.28
CA TYR A 93 2.76 8.67 -1.35
C TYR A 93 3.78 9.59 -0.67
N TRP A 94 4.38 9.17 0.44
CA TRP A 94 5.42 9.96 1.11
C TRP A 94 6.67 10.18 0.25
N ILE A 95 6.95 9.29 -0.72
CA ILE A 95 8.05 9.41 -1.67
C ILE A 95 7.81 10.57 -2.64
N CYS A 96 6.55 10.95 -2.91
CA CYS A 96 6.22 12.06 -3.81
C CYS A 96 6.97 13.35 -3.47
N LYS A 97 7.18 13.65 -2.18
CA LYS A 97 7.97 14.83 -1.76
C LYS A 97 9.40 14.84 -2.32
N LYS A 98 9.98 13.66 -2.60
CA LYS A 98 11.33 13.53 -3.19
C LYS A 98 11.31 13.49 -4.70
N VAL A 99 10.33 12.81 -5.30
CA VAL A 99 10.35 12.51 -6.74
C VAL A 99 9.57 13.51 -7.60
N TRP A 100 8.45 14.08 -7.09
CA TRP A 100 7.64 15.02 -7.84
C TRP A 100 8.42 16.28 -8.28
N PRO A 101 9.24 16.92 -7.41
CA PRO A 101 10.03 18.09 -7.79
C PRO A 101 11.07 17.84 -8.89
N THR A 102 11.39 16.58 -9.20
CA THR A 102 12.33 16.25 -10.29
C THR A 102 11.73 16.44 -11.68
N GLY A 103 10.39 16.52 -11.79
CA GLY A 103 9.68 16.59 -13.08
C GLY A 103 9.71 15.27 -13.87
N ASN A 104 10.08 14.14 -13.25
CA ASN A 104 10.16 12.84 -13.92
C ASN A 104 8.83 12.08 -13.96
N LEU A 105 7.82 12.56 -13.24
CA LEU A 105 6.44 12.09 -13.30
C LEU A 105 5.53 13.15 -13.91
N GLN A 106 4.47 12.73 -14.59
CA GLN A 106 3.43 13.60 -15.11
C GLN A 106 2.16 13.53 -14.28
N ALA A 107 1.41 14.63 -14.25
CA ALA A 107 0.08 14.68 -13.65
C ALA A 107 -0.90 13.80 -14.44
N MET A 108 -1.74 13.07 -13.72
CA MET A 108 -2.70 12.16 -14.32
C MET A 108 -4.11 12.75 -14.29
N ASP A 109 -4.78 12.70 -15.44
CA ASP A 109 -6.14 13.17 -15.62
C ASP A 109 -7.13 12.21 -14.95
N THR A 110 -7.78 12.67 -13.88
CA THR A 110 -8.76 11.88 -13.12
C THR A 110 -10.01 11.53 -13.93
N SER A 111 -10.34 12.29 -14.96
CA SER A 111 -11.47 11.98 -15.85
C SER A 111 -11.26 10.70 -16.67
N ARG A 112 -10.02 10.23 -16.76
CA ARG A 112 -9.65 8.95 -17.41
C ARG A 112 -9.71 7.75 -16.46
N ILE A 113 -10.03 7.94 -15.18
CA ILE A 113 -10.09 6.89 -14.16
C ILE A 113 -11.55 6.48 -13.92
N ALA A 114 -11.92 5.29 -14.39
CA ALA A 114 -13.31 4.82 -14.41
C ALA A 114 -13.95 4.66 -13.01
N ASN A 115 -13.15 4.29 -11.99
CA ASN A 115 -13.62 4.08 -10.61
C ASN A 115 -13.09 5.18 -9.67
N TYR A 116 -12.86 6.40 -10.18
CA TYR A 116 -12.32 7.51 -9.38
C TYR A 116 -13.19 7.83 -8.16
N ASP A 117 -14.49 7.84 -8.33
CA ASP A 117 -15.50 8.11 -7.30
C ASP A 117 -15.58 7.04 -6.20
N LYS A 118 -14.99 5.85 -6.43
CA LYS A 118 -14.93 4.75 -5.48
C LYS A 118 -13.61 4.68 -4.72
N ILE A 119 -12.66 5.56 -5.05
CA ILE A 119 -11.39 5.63 -4.30
C ILE A 119 -11.69 6.01 -2.85
N ALA A 120 -11.08 5.31 -1.90
CA ALA A 120 -11.25 5.53 -0.48
C ALA A 120 -10.97 6.99 -0.09
N GLY A 121 -11.82 7.57 0.74
CA GLY A 121 -11.76 8.97 1.16
C GLY A 121 -10.41 9.40 1.75
N THR A 122 -9.71 8.47 2.35
CA THR A 122 -8.33 8.63 2.86
C THR A 122 -7.37 9.21 1.81
N PHE A 123 -7.50 8.79 0.54
CA PHE A 123 -6.66 9.30 -0.56
C PHE A 123 -7.16 10.62 -1.14
N LEU A 124 -8.47 10.86 -1.10
CA LEU A 124 -9.08 12.02 -1.74
C LEU A 124 -9.19 13.22 -0.82
N SER A 125 -9.45 13.00 0.48
CA SER A 125 -9.69 14.06 1.47
C SER A 125 -8.87 13.90 2.76
N GLY A 126 -8.08 12.83 2.88
CA GLY A 126 -7.38 12.46 4.11
C GLY A 126 -8.27 11.85 5.19
N LYS A 127 -9.56 11.72 4.93
CA LYS A 127 -10.56 11.24 5.88
C LYS A 127 -11.06 9.85 5.49
N LEU A 128 -11.09 8.93 6.44
CA LEU A 128 -11.66 7.60 6.25
C LEU A 128 -13.19 7.67 6.11
N THR A 129 -13.82 8.46 7.00
CA THR A 129 -15.23 8.84 6.96
C THR A 129 -15.32 10.36 7.08
N PRO A 130 -16.46 11.01 6.77
CA PRO A 130 -16.61 12.47 6.92
C PRO A 130 -16.27 12.99 8.33
N GLU A 131 -16.50 12.16 9.37
CA GLU A 131 -16.27 12.48 10.78
C GLU A 131 -14.84 12.20 11.25
N SER A 132 -14.05 11.45 10.48
CA SER A 132 -12.67 11.07 10.85
C SER A 132 -11.75 12.28 10.92
N ASN A 133 -10.80 12.25 11.84
CA ASN A 133 -9.67 13.17 11.87
C ASN A 133 -8.68 12.83 10.76
N ILE A 134 -7.91 13.82 10.32
CA ILE A 134 -6.73 13.62 9.47
C ILE A 134 -5.55 13.34 10.40
N ALA A 135 -4.88 12.20 10.19
CA ALA A 135 -3.70 11.82 10.96
C ALA A 135 -2.48 12.66 10.54
N GLN A 136 -1.50 12.73 11.43
CA GLN A 136 -0.23 13.44 11.22
C GLN A 136 0.60 12.84 10.06
N GLY A 137 1.63 13.54 9.63
CA GLY A 137 2.54 13.10 8.59
C GLY A 137 2.05 13.37 7.16
N THR A 138 2.59 12.63 6.18
CA THR A 138 2.22 12.79 4.77
C THR A 138 1.00 11.94 4.44
N ALA A 139 -0.17 12.36 4.95
CA ALA A 139 -1.43 11.75 4.51
C ALA A 139 -1.55 11.85 2.98
N PRO A 140 -1.99 10.78 2.28
CA PRO A 140 -1.93 10.70 0.81
C PRO A 140 -2.51 11.90 0.07
N HIS A 141 -3.64 12.48 0.54
CA HIS A 141 -4.26 13.64 -0.09
C HIS A 141 -3.35 14.88 -0.12
N THR A 142 -2.41 15.02 0.84
CA THR A 142 -1.53 16.20 0.94
C THR A 142 -0.50 16.31 -0.19
N VAL A 143 -0.24 15.22 -0.87
CA VAL A 143 0.67 15.11 -2.01
C VAL A 143 0.01 14.44 -3.23
N GLY A 144 -1.31 14.17 -3.13
CA GLY A 144 -2.07 13.42 -4.13
C GLY A 144 -2.52 14.25 -5.33
N PHE A 145 -2.59 15.57 -5.20
CA PHE A 145 -3.14 16.45 -6.23
C PHE A 145 -2.18 17.55 -6.63
N THR A 146 -2.33 18.02 -7.87
CA THR A 146 -1.62 19.17 -8.44
C THR A 146 -2.61 20.09 -9.15
N SER A 147 -2.23 21.36 -9.37
CA SER A 147 -3.12 22.41 -9.88
C SER A 147 -3.56 22.23 -11.34
N GLY A 148 -2.94 21.31 -12.07
CA GLY A 148 -3.24 21.07 -13.49
C GLY A 148 -2.26 20.07 -14.12
N ALA A 149 -2.42 19.82 -15.42
CA ALA A 149 -1.56 18.90 -16.18
C ALA A 149 -0.06 19.18 -16.08
N ASN A 150 0.32 20.44 -15.87
CA ASN A 150 1.71 20.86 -15.73
C ASN A 150 1.99 21.46 -14.34
N GLY A 151 1.16 21.14 -13.35
CA GLY A 151 1.34 21.64 -11.99
C GLY A 151 2.58 21.02 -11.35
N THR A 152 3.41 21.86 -10.73
CA THR A 152 4.64 21.46 -10.03
C THR A 152 4.44 21.33 -8.54
N ASP A 153 3.44 22.04 -8.00
CA ASP A 153 3.16 22.09 -6.57
C ASP A 153 1.99 21.21 -6.20
N PHE A 154 2.04 20.66 -5.01
CA PHE A 154 0.91 19.93 -4.43
C PHE A 154 -0.19 20.92 -4.01
N VAL A 155 -1.44 20.53 -4.25
CA VAL A 155 -2.63 21.26 -3.78
C VAL A 155 -3.41 20.38 -2.80
N GLN A 156 -3.97 21.01 -1.76
CA GLN A 156 -4.70 20.29 -0.70
C GLN A 156 -6.11 19.88 -1.12
N GLU A 157 -6.71 20.64 -2.04
CA GLU A 157 -8.04 20.36 -2.55
C GLU A 157 -7.99 19.44 -3.75
N GLN A 158 -9.01 18.60 -3.87
CA GLN A 158 -9.13 17.74 -5.05
C GLN A 158 -9.19 18.59 -6.31
N SER A 159 -8.35 18.24 -7.25
CA SER A 159 -8.34 18.80 -8.60
C SER A 159 -8.63 17.68 -9.62
N GLY A 160 -8.79 18.04 -10.89
CA GLY A 160 -8.86 17.04 -11.97
C GLY A 160 -7.53 16.32 -12.26
N TRP A 161 -6.47 16.53 -11.45
CA TRP A 161 -5.12 16.07 -11.73
C TRP A 161 -4.48 15.47 -10.48
N MET A 162 -4.06 14.20 -10.57
CA MET A 162 -3.36 13.50 -9.50
C MET A 162 -1.89 13.25 -9.82
N THR A 163 -1.08 13.20 -8.77
CA THR A 163 0.35 12.82 -8.86
C THR A 163 0.52 11.31 -8.97
N LEU A 164 -0.28 10.55 -8.23
CA LEU A 164 -0.38 9.10 -8.25
C LEU A 164 -1.85 8.69 -8.22
N ILE A 165 -2.21 7.63 -8.91
CA ILE A 165 -3.49 6.96 -8.74
C ILE A 165 -3.34 5.91 -7.63
N PRO A 166 -4.13 5.98 -6.53
CA PRO A 166 -3.99 5.09 -5.38
C PRO A 166 -4.27 3.63 -5.75
N THR A 167 -3.52 2.73 -5.15
CA THR A 167 -3.65 1.28 -5.39
C THR A 167 -3.81 0.48 -4.09
N ILE A 168 -2.97 0.76 -3.09
CA ILE A 168 -2.80 -0.06 -1.90
C ILE A 168 -2.47 0.80 -0.68
N TYR A 169 -2.85 0.35 0.51
CA TYR A 169 -2.43 0.93 1.78
C TYR A 169 -2.54 -0.06 2.93
N ASN A 170 -1.93 0.27 4.06
CA ASN A 170 -2.05 -0.51 5.28
C ASN A 170 -1.70 0.35 6.51
N ALA A 171 -1.94 -0.23 7.68
CA ALA A 171 -1.59 0.33 8.98
C ALA A 171 -0.64 -0.62 9.71
N ASP A 172 0.48 -0.10 10.20
CA ASP A 172 1.55 -0.85 10.85
C ASP A 172 1.63 -0.55 12.35
N THR A 173 2.05 -1.56 13.14
CA THR A 173 2.13 -1.51 14.59
C THR A 173 3.20 -2.48 15.13
N LEU A 174 3.15 -2.79 16.43
CA LEU A 174 4.03 -3.78 17.04
C LEU A 174 3.53 -5.20 16.77
N GLY A 175 4.46 -6.08 16.38
CA GLY A 175 4.29 -7.53 16.45
C GLY A 175 4.78 -8.04 17.80
N ILE A 176 4.05 -8.98 18.39
CA ILE A 176 4.37 -9.57 19.69
C ILE A 176 4.29 -11.10 19.67
N ARG A 177 5.06 -11.74 20.56
CA ARG A 177 5.03 -13.16 20.87
C ARG A 177 4.23 -13.38 22.17
N PRO A 178 2.88 -13.57 22.08
CA PRO A 178 2.03 -13.66 23.27
C PRO A 178 2.38 -14.87 24.16
N ASP A 179 2.94 -15.92 23.57
CA ASP A 179 3.40 -17.13 24.27
C ASP A 179 4.67 -16.88 25.13
N LEU A 180 5.45 -15.84 24.82
CA LEU A 180 6.68 -15.48 25.53
C LEU A 180 6.50 -14.27 26.45
N ILE A 181 5.45 -13.46 26.25
CA ILE A 181 5.19 -12.24 27.04
C ILE A 181 4.24 -12.51 28.21
N GLY A 182 3.20 -13.33 28.05
CA GLY A 182 2.32 -13.78 29.11
C GLY A 182 1.40 -12.69 29.73
N ARG A 183 1.35 -11.48 29.17
CA ARG A 183 0.47 -10.38 29.55
C ARG A 183 0.04 -9.55 28.36
N PRO A 184 -1.05 -8.76 28.47
CA PRO A 184 -1.44 -7.83 27.41
C PRO A 184 -0.37 -6.76 27.18
N ILE A 185 -0.23 -6.37 25.90
CA ILE A 185 0.55 -5.22 25.43
C ILE A 185 -0.47 -4.23 24.87
N THR A 186 -0.51 -3.00 25.36
CA THR A 186 -1.54 -2.02 25.00
C THR A 186 -0.99 -0.71 24.47
N ASN A 187 0.32 -0.47 24.61
CA ASN A 187 0.95 0.82 24.30
C ASN A 187 2.25 0.65 23.50
N TRP A 188 2.58 1.63 22.68
CA TRP A 188 3.86 1.68 21.95
C TRP A 188 5.07 1.74 22.88
N SER A 189 4.94 2.37 24.07
CA SER A 189 6.01 2.48 25.08
C SER A 189 6.56 1.12 25.53
N GLU A 190 5.79 0.05 25.37
CA GLU A 190 6.23 -1.30 25.72
C GLU A 190 7.47 -1.78 24.94
N LEU A 191 7.75 -1.17 23.77
CA LEU A 191 8.98 -1.44 23.03
C LEU A 191 10.25 -1.10 23.83
N LEU A 192 10.17 -0.12 24.72
CA LEU A 192 11.25 0.27 25.64
C LEU A 192 11.07 -0.23 27.07
N ASN A 193 10.06 -1.07 27.36
CA ASN A 193 9.88 -1.65 28.67
C ASN A 193 11.10 -2.52 29.05
N PRO A 194 11.74 -2.27 30.22
CA PRO A 194 12.90 -3.04 30.69
C PRO A 194 12.68 -4.55 30.79
N GLU A 195 11.42 -5.01 30.90
CA GLU A 195 11.04 -6.43 30.86
C GLU A 195 11.54 -7.11 29.58
N PHE A 196 11.58 -6.37 28.45
CA PHE A 196 11.99 -6.89 27.16
C PHE A 196 13.44 -6.55 26.79
N LYS A 197 14.26 -6.23 27.79
CA LYS A 197 15.68 -5.94 27.58
C LYS A 197 16.39 -7.09 26.83
N GLY A 198 17.04 -6.74 25.71
CA GLY A 198 17.72 -7.68 24.83
C GLY A 198 16.78 -8.54 23.98
N LYS A 199 15.46 -8.21 23.96
CA LYS A 199 14.43 -8.96 23.22
C LYS A 199 13.52 -8.05 22.38
N ALA A 200 13.82 -6.75 22.27
CA ALA A 200 13.13 -5.82 21.40
C ALA A 200 13.88 -5.60 20.09
N SER A 201 13.17 -5.20 19.05
CA SER A 201 13.75 -4.81 17.76
C SER A 201 12.91 -3.70 17.10
N ILE A 202 13.54 -2.94 16.20
CA ILE A 202 12.89 -1.88 15.44
C ILE A 202 13.39 -1.91 14.00
N LEU A 203 12.55 -1.43 13.08
CA LEU A 203 12.87 -1.27 11.67
C LEU A 203 13.97 -0.24 11.46
N ASP A 204 15.06 -0.63 10.80
CA ASP A 204 16.18 0.24 10.41
C ASP A 204 15.99 0.81 8.99
N ILE A 205 14.90 1.55 8.82
CA ILE A 205 14.65 2.45 7.71
C ILE A 205 14.35 3.81 8.32
N SER A 206 15.29 4.75 8.20
CA SER A 206 15.27 6.01 8.94
C SER A 206 13.97 6.81 8.82
N SER A 207 13.40 6.93 7.60
CA SER A 207 12.17 7.67 7.32
C SER A 207 10.90 6.99 7.88
N ILE A 208 10.99 5.74 8.32
CA ILE A 208 9.90 4.97 8.92
C ILE A 208 10.16 4.78 10.42
N GLY A 209 11.33 4.25 10.76
CA GLY A 209 11.69 3.92 12.14
C GLY A 209 11.66 5.12 13.09
N ILE A 210 12.01 6.33 12.61
CA ILE A 210 11.93 7.55 13.44
C ILE A 210 10.50 7.87 13.88
N MET A 211 9.49 7.54 13.06
CA MET A 211 8.09 7.75 13.44
C MET A 211 7.60 6.67 14.41
N ASP A 212 8.05 5.41 14.26
CA ASP A 212 7.81 4.38 15.28
C ASP A 212 8.42 4.79 16.63
N MET A 213 9.64 5.39 16.62
CA MET A 213 10.25 5.94 17.83
C MET A 213 9.44 7.09 18.42
N ALA A 214 8.90 7.99 17.59
CA ALA A 214 8.05 9.07 18.07
C ALA A 214 6.75 8.57 18.69
N MET A 215 6.14 7.51 18.14
CA MET A 215 4.99 6.85 18.77
C MET A 215 5.34 6.34 20.17
N VAL A 216 6.51 5.73 20.33
CA VAL A 216 6.99 5.24 21.63
C VAL A 216 7.22 6.40 22.62
N VAL A 217 7.93 7.46 22.21
CA VAL A 217 8.25 8.61 23.07
C VAL A 217 6.98 9.32 23.53
N GLU A 218 6.01 9.49 22.63
CA GLU A 218 4.72 10.09 22.99
C GLU A 218 3.92 9.19 23.94
N SER A 219 3.92 7.86 23.70
CA SER A 219 3.31 6.86 24.57
C SER A 219 3.94 6.82 25.97
N MET A 220 5.23 7.12 26.11
CA MET A 220 5.88 7.27 27.41
C MET A 220 5.50 8.57 28.15
N GLY A 221 4.86 9.52 27.46
CA GLY A 221 4.55 10.86 28.00
C GLY A 221 5.75 11.78 28.07
N GLU A 222 6.86 11.44 27.42
CA GLU A 222 8.10 12.24 27.45
C GLU A 222 7.99 13.48 26.54
N TYR A 223 7.23 13.37 25.43
CA TYR A 223 7.01 14.49 24.53
C TYR A 223 5.72 14.28 23.71
N THR A 224 5.05 15.37 23.34
CA THR A 224 3.90 15.37 22.41
C THR A 224 4.30 16.10 21.14
N TYR A 225 4.33 15.38 20.03
CA TYR A 225 4.74 15.92 18.74
C TYR A 225 3.59 16.69 18.08
N PRO A 226 3.82 17.95 17.64
CA PRO A 226 2.86 18.65 16.78
C PRO A 226 2.61 17.89 15.48
N ASP A 227 3.67 17.31 14.86
CA ASP A 227 3.61 16.42 13.73
C ASP A 227 4.78 15.43 13.74
N LYS A 228 4.49 14.15 14.06
CA LYS A 228 5.49 13.06 14.02
C LYS A 228 6.12 12.86 12.64
N GLY A 229 5.42 13.25 11.58
CA GLY A 229 5.91 13.15 10.20
C GLY A 229 6.73 14.36 9.73
N ASN A 230 6.82 15.45 10.53
CA ASN A 230 7.62 16.63 10.20
C ASN A 230 8.27 17.25 11.45
N MET A 231 9.15 16.48 12.07
CA MET A 231 9.84 16.89 13.30
C MET A 231 10.87 17.97 13.05
N THR A 232 11.02 18.88 14.01
CA THR A 232 12.15 19.80 14.12
C THR A 232 13.44 19.05 14.47
N ARG A 233 14.61 19.73 14.37
CA ARG A 233 15.90 19.14 14.76
C ARG A 233 15.95 18.78 16.24
N GLU A 234 15.37 19.63 17.08
CA GLU A 234 15.28 19.42 18.52
C GLU A 234 14.44 18.19 18.85
N GLU A 235 13.32 17.98 18.15
CA GLU A 235 12.47 16.80 18.31
C GLU A 235 13.16 15.52 17.82
N ILE A 236 13.88 15.58 16.69
CA ILE A 236 14.70 14.47 16.18
C ILE A 236 15.78 14.10 17.19
N ASP A 237 16.52 15.10 17.72
CA ASP A 237 17.60 14.88 18.70
C ASP A 237 17.06 14.30 20.01
N LEU A 238 15.92 14.79 20.53
CA LEU A 238 15.26 14.25 21.71
C LEU A 238 14.88 12.79 21.50
N THR A 239 14.18 12.48 20.40
CA THR A 239 13.73 11.13 20.07
C THR A 239 14.90 10.16 20.01
N LEU A 240 15.94 10.50 19.25
CA LEU A 240 17.11 9.65 19.06
C LEU A 240 17.98 9.56 20.33
N ALA A 241 18.00 10.56 21.19
CA ALA A 241 18.71 10.48 22.48
C ALA A 241 18.12 9.41 23.39
N ILE A 242 16.76 9.35 23.51
CA ILE A 242 16.05 8.34 24.31
C ILE A 242 16.39 6.94 23.78
N PHE A 243 16.31 6.73 22.48
CA PHE A 243 16.58 5.43 21.87
C PHE A 243 18.07 5.05 21.89
N THR A 244 18.97 6.02 21.80
CA THR A 244 20.42 5.79 21.96
C THR A 244 20.75 5.33 23.38
N GLU A 245 20.12 5.91 24.39
CA GLU A 245 20.28 5.47 25.78
C GLU A 245 19.73 4.06 25.96
N ALA A 246 18.53 3.78 25.47
CA ALA A 246 17.95 2.44 25.52
C ALA A 246 18.84 1.39 24.81
N LYS A 247 19.41 1.74 23.65
CA LYS A 247 20.37 0.88 22.92
C LYS A 247 21.62 0.60 23.75
N LYS A 248 22.25 1.64 24.32
CA LYS A 248 23.43 1.48 25.19
C LYS A 248 23.14 0.64 26.43
N ASN A 249 21.91 0.69 26.91
CA ASN A 249 21.44 -0.13 28.03
C ASN A 249 21.10 -1.58 27.61
N GLY A 250 21.22 -1.90 26.31
CA GLY A 250 21.01 -3.25 25.78
C GLY A 250 19.54 -3.64 25.60
N GLN A 251 18.66 -2.67 25.36
CA GLN A 251 17.23 -2.91 25.12
C GLN A 251 17.00 -3.72 23.84
N PHE A 252 17.71 -3.41 22.77
CA PHE A 252 17.51 -4.01 21.48
C PHE A 252 18.37 -5.23 21.26
N ARG A 253 17.76 -6.30 20.71
CA ARG A 253 18.48 -7.49 20.24
C ARG A 253 19.09 -7.24 18.85
N ALA A 254 18.35 -6.56 17.97
CA ALA A 254 18.74 -6.26 16.61
C ALA A 254 17.95 -5.06 16.05
N PHE A 255 18.40 -4.59 14.89
CA PHE A 255 17.66 -3.68 14.01
C PHE A 255 17.49 -4.40 12.68
N TRP A 256 16.26 -4.48 12.16
CA TRP A 256 15.98 -5.24 10.94
C TRP A 256 15.70 -4.33 9.75
N LYS A 257 16.09 -4.76 8.54
CA LYS A 257 15.91 -3.99 7.28
C LYS A 257 15.04 -4.70 6.26
N SER A 258 14.91 -6.02 6.36
CA SER A 258 14.19 -6.83 5.39
C SER A 258 13.03 -7.58 6.03
N PHE A 259 12.08 -7.98 5.16
CA PHE A 259 10.95 -8.81 5.56
C PHE A 259 11.40 -10.10 6.26
N ASP A 260 12.38 -10.80 5.66
CA ASP A 260 12.86 -12.07 6.18
C ASP A 260 13.58 -11.92 7.53
N GLU A 261 14.35 -10.85 7.75
CA GLU A 261 14.95 -10.54 9.05
C GLU A 261 13.89 -10.35 10.13
N SER A 262 12.83 -9.57 9.84
CA SER A 262 11.71 -9.34 10.75
C SER A 262 11.02 -10.65 11.14
N VAL A 263 10.72 -11.51 10.15
CA VAL A 263 10.11 -12.83 10.37
C VAL A 263 11.02 -13.72 11.21
N ASN A 264 12.30 -13.83 10.86
CA ASN A 264 13.25 -14.73 11.53
C ASN A 264 13.50 -14.35 12.99
N LEU A 265 13.61 -13.05 13.31
CA LEU A 265 13.77 -12.56 14.69
C LEU A 265 12.57 -12.95 15.57
N MET A 266 11.35 -12.79 15.07
CA MET A 266 10.14 -13.19 15.80
C MET A 266 9.99 -14.71 15.88
N ALA A 267 10.23 -15.43 14.78
CA ALA A 267 10.06 -16.87 14.74
C ALA A 267 11.05 -17.60 15.66
N SER A 268 12.31 -17.15 15.71
CA SER A 268 13.31 -17.72 16.62
C SER A 268 13.03 -17.46 18.11
N GLY A 269 12.21 -16.45 18.45
CA GLY A 269 11.99 -16.00 19.81
C GLY A 269 13.15 -15.18 20.40
N GLU A 270 14.15 -14.83 19.60
CA GLU A 270 15.22 -13.89 20.02
C GLU A 270 14.64 -12.49 20.25
N VAL A 271 13.59 -12.14 19.53
CA VAL A 271 12.78 -10.93 19.72
C VAL A 271 11.35 -11.34 20.07
N VAL A 272 10.78 -10.68 21.05
CA VAL A 272 9.40 -10.93 21.50
C VAL A 272 8.46 -9.77 21.20
N ILE A 273 9.02 -8.58 20.93
CA ILE A 273 8.31 -7.34 20.60
C ILE A 273 9.12 -6.54 19.58
N GLN A 274 8.49 -6.12 18.48
CA GLN A 274 9.14 -5.27 17.48
C GLN A 274 8.12 -4.48 16.65
N SER A 275 8.52 -3.32 16.08
CA SER A 275 7.75 -2.75 14.96
C SER A 275 7.75 -3.75 13.80
N MET A 276 6.60 -3.97 13.17
CA MET A 276 6.48 -5.09 12.22
C MET A 276 5.47 -4.76 11.12
N TRP A 277 5.61 -5.41 9.97
CA TRP A 277 4.65 -5.34 8.89
C TRP A 277 3.61 -6.45 8.98
N SER A 278 2.36 -6.14 8.70
CA SER A 278 1.22 -7.08 8.81
C SER A 278 1.48 -8.45 8.12
N PRO A 279 2.00 -8.53 6.87
CA PRO A 279 2.24 -9.83 6.24
C PRO A 279 3.31 -10.68 6.96
N ALA A 280 4.24 -10.05 7.68
CA ALA A 280 5.26 -10.78 8.42
C ALA A 280 4.67 -11.53 9.63
N ILE A 281 3.59 -11.02 10.23
CA ILE A 281 2.84 -11.75 11.26
C ILE A 281 2.28 -13.06 10.71
N ALA A 282 1.63 -13.00 9.55
CA ALA A 282 1.08 -14.19 8.91
C ALA A 282 2.19 -15.20 8.55
N ALA A 283 3.36 -14.72 8.10
CA ALA A 283 4.51 -15.56 7.82
C ALA A 283 5.08 -16.25 9.08
N VAL A 284 5.03 -15.61 10.24
CA VAL A 284 5.40 -16.26 11.52
C VAL A 284 4.34 -17.29 11.91
N ARG A 285 3.06 -16.95 11.81
CA ARG A 285 1.94 -17.84 12.15
C ARG A 285 1.91 -19.09 11.26
N SER A 286 2.23 -18.98 9.98
CA SER A 286 2.27 -20.11 9.04
C SER A 286 3.30 -21.17 9.43
N GLN A 287 4.27 -20.83 10.30
CA GLN A 287 5.24 -21.75 10.89
C GLN A 287 4.73 -22.42 12.18
N GLY A 288 3.46 -22.20 12.55
CA GLY A 288 2.87 -22.69 13.81
C GLY A 288 3.32 -21.90 15.04
N ILE A 289 3.86 -20.70 14.87
CA ILE A 289 4.40 -19.87 15.95
C ILE A 289 3.40 -18.78 16.29
N PRO A 290 2.96 -18.64 17.57
CA PRO A 290 2.07 -17.55 17.97
C PRO A 290 2.70 -16.19 17.75
N CYS A 291 1.99 -15.32 17.05
CA CYS A 291 2.39 -13.94 16.81
C CYS A 291 1.14 -13.08 16.65
N VAL A 292 1.09 -11.89 17.24
CA VAL A 292 -0.06 -10.99 17.19
C VAL A 292 0.37 -9.64 16.64
N TYR A 293 -0.42 -9.11 15.71
CA TYR A 293 -0.29 -7.75 15.21
C TYR A 293 -1.08 -6.82 16.13
N GLN A 294 -0.38 -6.26 17.11
CA GLN A 294 -1.00 -5.73 18.30
C GLN A 294 -1.74 -4.40 18.05
N PRO A 295 -3.07 -4.32 18.27
CA PRO A 295 -3.74 -3.03 18.37
C PRO A 295 -3.29 -2.31 19.64
N LEU A 296 -2.89 -1.04 19.51
CA LEU A 296 -2.35 -0.23 20.60
C LEU A 296 -3.20 1.02 20.80
N GLU A 297 -3.22 1.57 22.01
CA GLU A 297 -4.06 2.72 22.38
C GLU A 297 -3.73 3.97 21.57
N GLU A 298 -2.46 4.19 21.22
CA GLU A 298 -2.02 5.33 20.41
C GLU A 298 -2.30 5.14 18.92
N GLY A 299 -2.74 3.94 18.51
CA GLY A 299 -3.08 3.61 17.13
C GLY A 299 -1.89 3.15 16.29
N TYR A 300 -1.99 3.39 14.98
CA TYR A 300 -1.12 2.81 13.97
C TYR A 300 -0.31 3.89 13.24
N ARG A 301 0.86 3.50 12.74
CA ARG A 301 1.54 4.21 11.65
C ARG A 301 1.06 3.63 10.33
N SER A 302 0.76 4.48 9.36
CA SER A 302 0.18 4.06 8.07
C SER A 302 1.05 4.48 6.88
N TRP A 303 0.81 3.83 5.76
CA TRP A 303 1.38 4.14 4.46
C TRP A 303 0.36 3.85 3.35
N GLY A 304 0.51 4.52 2.23
CA GLY A 304 -0.28 4.28 1.03
C GLY A 304 0.58 4.35 -0.20
N GLY A 305 0.28 3.51 -1.19
CA GLY A 305 0.94 3.43 -2.48
C GLY A 305 0.02 3.78 -3.63
N GLY A 306 0.63 4.13 -4.74
CA GLY A 306 -0.08 4.43 -5.98
C GLY A 306 0.82 4.42 -7.19
N MET A 307 0.21 4.38 -8.36
CA MET A 307 0.89 4.38 -9.65
C MET A 307 0.99 5.79 -10.19
N GLY A 308 2.22 6.25 -10.48
CA GLY A 308 2.54 7.45 -11.23
C GLY A 308 3.06 7.11 -12.61
N LEU A 309 2.87 8.00 -13.57
CA LEU A 309 3.32 7.83 -14.95
C LEU A 309 4.58 8.65 -15.23
N ALA A 310 5.53 8.05 -15.96
CA ALA A 310 6.75 8.75 -16.39
C ALA A 310 6.41 9.99 -17.23
N ALA A 311 7.10 11.11 -17.00
CA ALA A 311 6.84 12.39 -17.67
C ALA A 311 6.90 12.33 -19.20
N GLY A 312 7.74 11.42 -19.74
CA GLY A 312 7.88 11.23 -21.18
C GLY A 312 6.94 10.20 -21.80
N LEU A 313 6.00 9.63 -21.01
CA LEU A 313 5.08 8.62 -21.52
C LEU A 313 3.95 9.30 -22.32
N ASP A 314 3.77 8.88 -23.57
CA ASP A 314 2.77 9.44 -24.49
C ASP A 314 2.14 8.39 -25.42
N GLY A 315 1.20 8.82 -26.25
CA GLY A 315 0.57 8.03 -27.31
C GLY A 315 -0.01 6.71 -26.80
N ALA A 316 0.17 5.64 -27.58
CA ALA A 316 -0.41 4.33 -27.29
C ALA A 316 0.07 3.72 -25.96
N LYS A 317 1.28 4.02 -25.53
CA LYS A 317 1.77 3.56 -24.21
C LYS A 317 1.07 4.29 -23.06
N LEU A 318 0.81 5.58 -23.18
CA LEU A 318 0.05 6.33 -22.19
C LEU A 318 -1.38 5.81 -22.10
N ASP A 319 -2.02 5.52 -23.23
CA ASP A 319 -3.37 4.96 -23.26
C ASP A 319 -3.41 3.58 -22.59
N ALA A 320 -2.45 2.72 -22.91
CA ALA A 320 -2.31 1.39 -22.30
C ALA A 320 -2.02 1.48 -20.77
N ALA A 321 -1.26 2.47 -20.33
CA ALA A 321 -1.02 2.67 -18.89
C ALA A 321 -2.30 3.05 -18.14
N TYR A 322 -3.15 3.92 -18.71
CA TYR A 322 -4.47 4.20 -18.15
C TYR A 322 -5.41 3.00 -18.18
N GLU A 323 -5.38 2.19 -19.25
CA GLU A 323 -6.15 0.96 -19.35
C GLU A 323 -5.75 -0.03 -18.25
N TYR A 324 -4.43 -0.22 -18.04
CA TYR A 324 -3.92 -1.05 -16.96
C TYR A 324 -4.31 -0.52 -15.57
N ILE A 325 -4.19 0.78 -15.30
CA ILE A 325 -4.62 1.39 -14.04
C ILE A 325 -6.12 1.17 -13.81
N ASN A 326 -6.96 1.37 -14.83
CA ASN A 326 -8.39 1.12 -14.73
C ASN A 326 -8.72 -0.35 -14.48
N TRP A 327 -8.02 -1.28 -15.15
CA TRP A 327 -8.13 -2.71 -14.88
C TRP A 327 -7.72 -3.03 -13.43
N TYR A 328 -6.62 -2.45 -12.95
CA TYR A 328 -6.16 -2.65 -11.58
C TYR A 328 -7.22 -2.22 -10.55
N LEU A 329 -7.85 -1.07 -10.76
CA LEU A 329 -8.91 -0.53 -9.90
C LEU A 329 -10.28 -1.21 -10.15
N SER A 330 -10.41 -2.09 -11.14
CA SER A 330 -11.66 -2.83 -11.39
C SER A 330 -11.90 -3.95 -10.38
N GLY A 331 -10.88 -4.31 -9.56
CA GLY A 331 -11.05 -5.06 -8.34
C GLY A 331 -10.24 -6.35 -8.22
N TRP A 332 -9.88 -7.05 -9.31
CA TRP A 332 -9.14 -8.31 -9.19
C TRP A 332 -7.80 -8.12 -8.46
N ALA A 333 -7.01 -7.12 -8.86
CA ALA A 333 -5.74 -6.82 -8.22
C ALA A 333 -5.92 -6.42 -6.74
N GLY A 334 -6.96 -5.65 -6.45
CA GLY A 334 -7.31 -5.30 -5.08
C GLY A 334 -7.66 -6.51 -4.21
N GLY A 335 -8.49 -7.44 -4.71
CA GLY A 335 -8.82 -8.69 -4.03
C GLY A 335 -7.59 -9.58 -3.81
N PHE A 336 -6.69 -9.64 -4.81
CA PHE A 336 -5.41 -10.35 -4.71
C PHE A 336 -4.55 -9.79 -3.57
N LEU A 337 -4.44 -8.45 -3.45
CA LEU A 337 -3.67 -7.81 -2.38
C LEU A 337 -4.33 -7.94 -1.01
N MET A 338 -5.66 -7.84 -0.93
CA MET A 338 -6.39 -7.98 0.33
C MET A 338 -6.21 -9.38 0.94
N ARG A 339 -6.11 -10.44 0.13
CA ARG A 339 -5.77 -11.79 0.59
C ARG A 339 -4.38 -11.92 1.21
N GLN A 340 -3.54 -10.90 1.07
CA GLN A 340 -2.22 -10.82 1.71
C GLN A 340 -2.22 -9.91 2.93
N GLY A 341 -3.40 -9.39 3.35
CA GLY A 341 -3.55 -8.54 4.53
C GLY A 341 -3.42 -7.04 4.28
N TYR A 342 -3.27 -6.61 3.02
CA TYR A 342 -3.32 -5.20 2.63
C TYR A 342 -4.75 -4.70 2.45
N TYR A 343 -4.93 -3.43 2.16
CA TYR A 343 -6.19 -2.85 1.73
C TYR A 343 -6.09 -2.28 0.32
N SER A 344 -7.11 -2.54 -0.50
CA SER A 344 -7.28 -1.92 -1.80
C SER A 344 -7.71 -0.45 -1.65
N ALA A 345 -7.17 0.43 -2.49
CA ALA A 345 -7.63 1.81 -2.57
C ALA A 345 -9.09 1.94 -3.07
N VAL A 346 -9.62 0.90 -3.70
CA VAL A 346 -11.02 0.79 -4.16
C VAL A 346 -11.64 -0.50 -3.59
N PRO A 347 -11.99 -0.52 -2.27
CA PRO A 347 -12.49 -1.73 -1.61
C PRO A 347 -13.76 -2.30 -2.26
N GLU A 348 -14.68 -1.42 -2.70
CA GLU A 348 -15.97 -1.84 -3.26
C GLU A 348 -15.80 -2.74 -4.49
N THR A 349 -14.92 -2.40 -5.42
CA THR A 349 -14.69 -3.23 -6.61
C THR A 349 -13.94 -4.50 -6.27
N SER A 350 -13.10 -4.48 -5.23
CA SER A 350 -12.31 -5.63 -4.79
C SER A 350 -13.17 -6.72 -4.15
N LYS A 351 -14.29 -6.33 -3.53
CA LYS A 351 -15.25 -7.25 -2.90
C LYS A 351 -15.76 -8.31 -3.86
N ASP A 352 -16.03 -7.94 -5.10
CA ASP A 352 -16.58 -8.86 -6.12
C ASP A 352 -15.59 -9.99 -6.50
N PHE A 353 -14.32 -9.86 -6.12
CA PHE A 353 -13.27 -10.85 -6.37
C PHE A 353 -12.82 -11.60 -5.11
N MET A 354 -13.58 -11.49 -4.03
CA MET A 354 -13.35 -12.17 -2.75
C MET A 354 -14.58 -13.00 -2.38
N SER A 355 -14.39 -14.09 -1.65
CA SER A 355 -15.50 -14.78 -1.02
C SER A 355 -16.08 -13.96 0.14
N ASP A 356 -17.32 -14.24 0.53
CA ASP A 356 -17.95 -13.58 1.69
C ASP A 356 -17.15 -13.82 2.98
N ASP A 357 -16.50 -14.98 3.13
CA ASP A 357 -15.67 -15.29 4.28
C ASP A 357 -14.37 -14.47 4.29
N GLU A 358 -13.65 -14.41 3.16
CA GLU A 358 -12.46 -13.57 2.99
C GLU A 358 -12.78 -12.09 3.23
N TRP A 359 -13.88 -11.58 2.66
CA TRP A 359 -14.32 -10.20 2.88
C TRP A 359 -14.68 -9.96 4.35
N GLY A 360 -15.45 -10.90 4.94
CA GLY A 360 -15.82 -10.87 6.37
C GLY A 360 -14.58 -10.79 7.26
N PHE A 361 -13.57 -11.60 6.99
CA PHE A 361 -12.32 -11.61 7.76
C PHE A 361 -11.48 -10.35 7.52
N TRP A 362 -11.12 -10.08 6.24
CA TRP A 362 -10.15 -9.03 5.94
C TRP A 362 -10.67 -7.61 6.09
N PHE A 363 -11.96 -7.38 5.78
CA PHE A 363 -12.55 -6.05 5.76
C PHE A 363 -13.48 -5.78 6.94
N GLU A 364 -14.35 -6.74 7.28
CA GLU A 364 -15.35 -6.55 8.33
C GLU A 364 -14.87 -6.97 9.73
N GLY A 365 -13.71 -7.64 9.86
CA GLY A 365 -13.15 -8.09 11.13
C GLY A 365 -13.95 -9.23 11.77
N LYS A 366 -14.71 -9.98 10.99
CA LYS A 366 -15.48 -11.15 11.43
C LYS A 366 -14.58 -12.36 11.62
N ALA A 367 -14.99 -13.29 12.48
CA ALA A 367 -14.36 -14.59 12.56
C ALA A 367 -14.52 -15.36 11.23
N SER A 368 -13.42 -15.94 10.74
CA SER A 368 -13.45 -16.76 9.52
C SER A 368 -14.24 -18.04 9.74
N GLN A 369 -14.96 -18.50 8.72
CA GLN A 369 -15.69 -19.77 8.74
C GLN A 369 -14.78 -20.94 8.35
N GLY A 370 -13.83 -20.68 7.46
CA GLY A 370 -12.81 -21.61 6.98
C GLY A 370 -11.41 -21.06 7.15
N ASP A 371 -10.42 -21.77 6.62
CA ASP A 371 -9.04 -21.29 6.57
C ASP A 371 -8.95 -20.09 5.61
N ILE A 372 -8.28 -19.04 6.04
CA ILE A 372 -7.93 -17.89 5.20
C ILE A 372 -6.62 -18.19 4.49
N VAL A 373 -6.67 -18.19 3.16
CA VAL A 373 -5.59 -18.66 2.30
C VAL A 373 -5.03 -17.49 1.48
N SER A 374 -3.69 -17.41 1.40
CA SER A 374 -3.02 -16.45 0.53
C SER A 374 -3.28 -16.75 -0.96
N PRO A 375 -3.04 -15.80 -1.88
CA PRO A 375 -3.14 -16.06 -3.32
C PRO A 375 -2.25 -17.23 -3.81
N GLN A 376 -1.18 -17.54 -3.08
CA GLN A 376 -0.26 -18.65 -3.38
C GLN A 376 -0.68 -19.99 -2.74
N GLY A 377 -1.84 -20.04 -2.07
CA GLY A 377 -2.38 -21.26 -1.46
C GLY A 377 -1.84 -21.57 -0.06
N THR A 378 -1.12 -20.66 0.56
CA THR A 378 -0.64 -20.84 1.96
C THR A 378 -1.75 -20.46 2.93
N ILE A 379 -2.01 -21.30 3.93
CA ILE A 379 -2.92 -20.95 5.04
C ILE A 379 -2.27 -19.84 5.86
N MET A 380 -2.90 -18.68 5.89
CA MET A 380 -2.47 -17.52 6.67
C MET A 380 -3.10 -17.52 8.06
N GLU A 381 -4.36 -17.92 8.15
CA GLU A 381 -5.11 -18.01 9.39
C GLU A 381 -6.02 -19.24 9.37
N GLY A 382 -6.18 -19.91 10.48
CA GLY A 382 -7.08 -21.06 10.61
C GLY A 382 -8.54 -20.66 10.77
N ALA A 383 -9.44 -21.62 10.54
CA ALA A 383 -10.88 -21.43 10.77
C ALA A 383 -11.18 -20.93 12.18
N GLY A 384 -12.07 -19.94 12.29
CA GLY A 384 -12.44 -19.28 13.56
C GLY A 384 -11.52 -18.13 13.96
N ALA A 385 -10.46 -17.85 13.19
CA ALA A 385 -9.58 -16.71 13.45
C ALA A 385 -10.33 -15.38 13.27
N VAL A 386 -9.96 -14.39 14.07
CA VAL A 386 -10.41 -13.00 13.95
C VAL A 386 -9.19 -12.16 13.62
N ARG A 387 -9.33 -11.22 12.68
CA ARG A 387 -8.23 -10.34 12.29
C ARG A 387 -7.77 -9.47 13.46
N ASP A 388 -6.46 -9.43 13.69
CA ASP A 388 -5.87 -8.55 14.70
C ASP A 388 -6.23 -7.08 14.41
N GLY A 389 -6.67 -6.37 15.44
CA GLY A 389 -7.11 -4.97 15.32
C GLY A 389 -8.52 -4.79 14.75
N GLY A 390 -9.25 -5.86 14.45
CA GLY A 390 -10.65 -5.81 14.04
C GLY A 390 -10.86 -5.48 12.56
N SER A 391 -11.92 -4.72 12.26
CA SER A 391 -12.31 -4.35 10.91
C SER A 391 -11.36 -3.34 10.25
N PHE A 392 -11.57 -3.14 8.95
CA PHE A 392 -10.94 -2.06 8.20
C PHE A 392 -11.13 -0.69 8.88
N TYR A 393 -12.36 -0.40 9.34
CA TYR A 393 -12.67 0.88 9.97
C TYR A 393 -12.02 1.01 11.35
N ASP A 394 -11.94 -0.07 12.13
CA ASP A 394 -11.24 -0.07 13.43
C ASP A 394 -9.75 0.23 13.24
N ARG A 395 -9.10 -0.44 12.29
CA ARG A 395 -7.67 -0.28 12.04
C ARG A 395 -7.32 1.05 11.39
N MET A 396 -7.97 1.38 10.26
CA MET A 396 -7.67 2.60 9.53
C MET A 396 -8.22 3.85 10.21
N GLY A 397 -9.27 3.72 11.02
CA GLY A 397 -9.79 4.80 11.86
C GLY A 397 -8.88 5.15 13.04
N ALA A 398 -8.00 4.24 13.45
CA ALA A 398 -7.02 4.44 14.52
C ALA A 398 -5.62 4.82 13.99
N VAL A 399 -5.48 5.25 12.74
CA VAL A 399 -4.20 5.74 12.21
C VAL A 399 -3.80 7.05 12.90
N ALA A 400 -2.64 7.05 13.54
CA ALA A 400 -2.08 8.20 14.26
C ALA A 400 -1.17 9.06 13.36
N CYS A 401 -0.39 8.42 12.49
CA CYS A 401 0.47 9.14 11.55
C CYS A 401 0.70 8.34 10.26
N TRP A 402 1.03 9.07 9.20
CA TRP A 402 1.41 8.55 7.89
C TRP A 402 2.92 8.64 7.71
N ASN A 403 3.52 7.64 7.04
CA ASN A 403 4.91 7.72 6.61
C ASN A 403 5.20 9.06 5.92
N SER A 404 6.35 9.65 6.19
CA SER A 404 6.67 10.99 5.72
C SER A 404 8.15 11.17 5.36
N VAL A 405 8.40 12.08 4.44
CA VAL A 405 9.70 12.75 4.28
C VAL A 405 9.59 14.10 4.97
N MET A 406 10.33 14.25 6.05
CA MET A 406 10.38 15.48 6.85
C MET A 406 11.14 16.58 6.10
N ASP A 407 10.88 17.85 6.43
CA ASP A 407 11.68 18.97 5.91
C ASP A 407 13.14 18.81 6.32
N GLU A 408 13.39 18.37 7.56
CA GLU A 408 14.73 18.08 8.09
C GLU A 408 15.24 16.66 7.75
N ASN A 409 14.77 16.06 6.64
CA ASN A 409 15.11 14.67 6.28
C ASN A 409 16.62 14.40 6.20
N GLN A 410 17.42 15.32 5.65
CA GLN A 410 18.88 15.13 5.56
C GLN A 410 19.54 15.12 6.96
N TYR A 411 19.06 15.97 7.86
CA TYR A 411 19.49 15.99 9.24
C TYR A 411 19.11 14.68 9.95
N MET A 412 17.87 14.28 9.82
CA MET A 412 17.31 13.07 10.42
C MET A 412 18.08 11.82 9.98
N VAL A 413 18.32 11.63 8.67
CA VAL A 413 19.07 10.45 8.14
C VAL A 413 20.50 10.42 8.72
N ARG A 414 21.19 11.55 8.82
CA ARG A 414 22.52 11.60 9.43
C ARG A 414 22.47 11.18 10.90
N LYS A 415 21.53 11.73 11.67
CA LYS A 415 21.35 11.39 13.09
C LYS A 415 20.93 9.96 13.31
N TRP A 416 20.09 9.42 12.43
CA TRP A 416 19.73 7.99 12.42
C TRP A 416 20.96 7.10 12.24
N ASN A 417 21.83 7.41 11.30
CA ASN A 417 23.06 6.66 11.07
C ASN A 417 24.01 6.72 12.28
N GLU A 418 24.11 7.89 12.95
CA GLU A 418 24.84 8.03 14.21
C GLU A 418 24.25 7.12 15.31
N PHE A 419 22.91 7.07 15.43
CA PHE A 419 22.21 6.18 16.36
C PHE A 419 22.46 4.70 16.05
N VAL A 420 22.35 4.29 14.78
CA VAL A 420 22.58 2.89 14.39
C VAL A 420 24.03 2.46 14.60
N ALA A 421 24.99 3.38 14.46
CA ALA A 421 26.42 3.11 14.68
C ALA A 421 26.84 3.13 16.17
N ALA A 422 26.11 3.83 17.06
CA ALA A 422 26.40 3.94 18.49
C ALA A 422 26.17 2.59 19.20
#